data_6e7bb2a28839455cea4b3635dd57982c
#
_entry.id   6e7bb2a28839455cea4b3635dd57982c
#
_cell.length_a   1.000
_cell.length_b   1.000
_cell.length_c   1.000
_cell.angle_alpha   90.00
_cell.angle_beta   90.00
_cell.angle_gamma   90.00
#
_symmetry.space_group_name_H-M   'P 1'
#
loop_
_entity.id
_entity.type
_entity.pdbx_description
1 polymer ?
#
loop_
_entity_poly.entity_id
_entity_poly.type
_entity_poly.pdbx_seq_one_letter_code
_entity_poly.pdbx_strand_id
1 'polypeptide(L)'
;CRFLQGNYEVLTLPKGWMASCTELQLMQSIAEAQPDVILHTAAISDTGYTEQHPEEAYRANVELPLWLARAAAPGGDGTMLRLARAAAQCGARLGGFSSDQVYAGVQQPGSLPETMELSPANVYGRQKLEMEQRMLDACPDTVLLRATWMYDLPSYGLPIRGNLPLNLIKATVYGEKLRFSNCDYRGITYVR
;
A
#
# COMPACT_ATOMS: atom_id res chain seq x y z
N CYS A 1 1.37 -13.81 3.41
CA CYS A 1 0.35 -14.62 4.10
C CYS A 1 0.95 -15.81 4.88
N ARG A 2 2.02 -16.48 4.39
CA ARG A 2 2.58 -17.69 5.02
C ARG A 2 2.88 -17.55 6.52
N PHE A 3 3.40 -16.40 6.98
CA PHE A 3 3.69 -16.16 8.41
C PHE A 3 2.43 -15.94 9.26
N LEU A 4 1.32 -15.58 8.65
CA LEU A 4 0.06 -15.34 9.36
C LEU A 4 -0.78 -16.62 9.49
N GLN A 5 -0.67 -17.55 8.55
CA GLN A 5 -1.50 -18.77 8.48
C GLN A 5 -1.38 -19.71 9.68
N GLY A 6 -0.31 -19.59 10.49
CA GLY A 6 -0.17 -20.38 11.72
C GLY A 6 -1.04 -19.92 12.89
N ASN A 7 -1.47 -18.63 12.88
CA ASN A 7 -2.16 -18.01 14.00
C ASN A 7 -3.49 -17.34 13.60
N TYR A 8 -3.75 -17.21 12.29
CA TYR A 8 -4.91 -16.48 11.77
C TYR A 8 -5.52 -17.26 10.60
N GLU A 9 -6.83 -17.16 10.47
CA GLU A 9 -7.52 -17.50 9.22
C GLU A 9 -7.25 -16.37 8.22
N VAL A 10 -6.54 -16.68 7.14
CA VAL A 10 -6.12 -15.67 6.15
C VAL A 10 -6.95 -15.83 4.88
N LEU A 11 -7.82 -14.87 4.66
CA LEU A 11 -8.60 -14.74 3.44
C LEU A 11 -7.86 -13.85 2.44
N THR A 12 -7.90 -14.22 1.17
CA THR A 12 -7.28 -13.42 0.10
C THR A 12 -8.24 -13.27 -1.07
N LEU A 13 -8.29 -12.08 -1.65
CA LEU A 13 -9.05 -11.85 -2.87
C LEU A 13 -8.33 -12.47 -4.08
N PRO A 14 -9.07 -12.96 -5.10
CA PRO A 14 -8.48 -13.52 -6.29
C PRO A 14 -7.54 -12.53 -6.99
N LYS A 15 -6.44 -13.06 -7.55
CA LYS A 15 -5.47 -12.23 -8.28
C LYS A 15 -6.15 -11.50 -9.44
N GLY A 16 -5.94 -10.19 -9.52
CA GLY A 16 -6.50 -9.33 -10.57
C GLY A 16 -7.96 -8.92 -10.34
N TRP A 17 -8.69 -9.54 -9.41
CA TRP A 17 -10.09 -9.19 -9.17
C TRP A 17 -10.28 -7.72 -8.77
N MET A 18 -9.41 -7.17 -7.93
CA MET A 18 -9.47 -5.77 -7.50
C MET A 18 -9.30 -4.78 -8.66
N ALA A 19 -8.61 -5.16 -9.73
CA ALA A 19 -8.44 -4.27 -10.89
C ALA A 19 -9.75 -4.00 -11.63
N SER A 20 -10.72 -4.92 -11.57
CA SER A 20 -11.99 -4.85 -12.31
C SER A 20 -13.24 -4.72 -11.43
N CYS A 21 -13.12 -4.91 -10.10
CA CYS A 21 -14.28 -4.85 -9.21
C CYS A 21 -14.83 -3.42 -9.08
N THR A 22 -16.11 -3.31 -8.77
CA THR A 22 -16.73 -2.06 -8.35
C THR A 22 -16.62 -1.87 -6.84
N GLU A 23 -16.80 -0.63 -6.35
CA GLU A 23 -16.86 -0.35 -4.91
C GLU A 23 -17.88 -1.24 -4.20
N LEU A 24 -19.07 -1.40 -4.79
CA LEU A 24 -20.15 -2.23 -4.24
C LEU A 24 -19.73 -3.70 -4.11
N GLN A 25 -19.10 -4.27 -5.14
CA GLN A 25 -18.62 -5.66 -5.10
C GLN A 25 -17.54 -5.86 -4.03
N LEU A 26 -16.63 -4.89 -3.87
CA LEU A 26 -15.63 -4.95 -2.81
C LEU A 26 -16.27 -4.90 -1.43
N MET A 27 -17.21 -4.00 -1.22
CA MET A 27 -17.95 -3.89 0.05
C MET A 27 -18.75 -5.16 0.38
N GLN A 28 -19.40 -5.75 -0.63
CA GLN A 28 -20.11 -7.02 -0.44
C GLN A 28 -19.17 -8.16 -0.04
N SER A 29 -18.02 -8.29 -0.71
CA SER A 29 -17.03 -9.32 -0.37
C SER A 29 -16.49 -9.17 1.05
N ILE A 30 -16.29 -7.93 1.52
CA ILE A 30 -15.87 -7.67 2.90
C ILE A 30 -16.99 -7.98 3.89
N ALA A 31 -18.24 -7.62 3.57
CA ALA A 31 -19.38 -7.90 4.40
C ALA A 31 -19.64 -9.41 4.54
N GLU A 32 -19.45 -10.18 3.48
CA GLU A 32 -19.57 -11.65 3.50
C GLU A 32 -18.43 -12.30 4.29
N ALA A 33 -17.21 -11.78 4.15
CA ALA A 33 -16.03 -12.31 4.82
C ALA A 33 -15.98 -11.97 6.33
N GLN A 34 -16.63 -10.88 6.78
CA GLN A 34 -16.64 -10.40 8.18
C GLN A 34 -15.25 -10.44 8.85
N PRO A 35 -14.19 -9.84 8.22
CA PRO A 35 -12.86 -9.93 8.77
C PRO A 35 -12.69 -9.07 10.03
N ASP A 36 -11.90 -9.54 11.01
CA ASP A 36 -11.48 -8.73 12.15
C ASP A 36 -10.42 -7.68 11.76
N VAL A 37 -9.61 -8.00 10.74
CA VAL A 37 -8.53 -7.14 10.28
C VAL A 37 -8.42 -7.17 8.76
N ILE A 38 -8.32 -6.02 8.14
CA ILE A 38 -8.01 -5.86 6.72
C ILE A 38 -6.58 -5.34 6.57
N LEU A 39 -5.73 -6.07 5.83
CA LEU A 39 -4.38 -5.63 5.50
C LEU A 39 -4.29 -5.33 4.00
N HIS A 40 -4.19 -4.05 3.65
CA HIS A 40 -4.06 -3.60 2.27
C HIS A 40 -2.59 -3.40 1.89
N THR A 41 -2.07 -4.33 1.08
CA THR A 41 -0.67 -4.33 0.62
C THR A 41 -0.53 -4.08 -0.88
N ALA A 42 -1.66 -4.01 -1.61
CA ALA A 42 -1.64 -3.85 -3.07
C ALA A 42 -1.38 -2.39 -3.45
N ALA A 43 -0.52 -2.19 -4.44
CA ALA A 43 -0.26 -0.89 -5.05
C ALA A 43 0.45 -1.06 -6.40
N ILE A 44 0.34 -0.07 -7.27
CA ILE A 44 1.25 0.14 -8.39
C ILE A 44 2.37 1.06 -7.88
N SER A 45 3.51 0.47 -7.51
CA SER A 45 4.60 1.15 -6.81
C SER A 45 5.79 1.55 -7.68
N ASP A 46 5.76 1.21 -8.97
CA ASP A 46 6.78 1.66 -9.92
C ASP A 46 6.56 3.13 -10.25
N THR A 47 7.49 3.99 -9.83
CA THR A 47 7.38 5.44 -10.00
C THR A 47 7.43 5.85 -11.47
N GLY A 48 8.23 5.16 -12.31
CA GLY A 48 8.29 5.42 -13.74
C GLY A 48 6.99 5.04 -14.44
N TYR A 49 6.40 3.90 -14.06
CA TYR A 49 5.11 3.48 -14.57
C TYR A 49 3.98 4.43 -14.18
N THR A 50 3.95 4.88 -12.91
CA THR A 50 2.91 5.81 -12.43
C THR A 50 2.97 7.17 -13.08
N GLU A 51 4.14 7.66 -13.50
CA GLU A 51 4.26 8.89 -14.29
C GLU A 51 3.66 8.73 -15.71
N GLN A 52 3.78 7.55 -16.31
CA GLN A 52 3.27 7.28 -17.64
C GLN A 52 1.80 6.89 -17.66
N HIS A 53 1.28 6.28 -16.58
CA HIS A 53 -0.08 5.77 -16.44
C HIS A 53 -0.76 6.27 -15.15
N PRO A 54 -0.89 7.60 -14.95
CA PRO A 54 -1.35 8.16 -13.69
C PRO A 54 -2.78 7.77 -13.33
N GLU A 55 -3.68 7.62 -14.29
CA GLU A 55 -5.10 7.28 -14.06
C GLU A 55 -5.26 5.83 -13.61
N GLU A 56 -4.58 4.90 -14.28
CA GLU A 56 -4.59 3.48 -13.88
C GLU A 56 -3.99 3.31 -12.48
N ALA A 57 -2.86 3.99 -12.23
CA ALA A 57 -2.21 3.99 -10.93
C ALA A 57 -3.09 4.62 -9.85
N TYR A 58 -3.83 5.68 -10.16
CA TYR A 58 -4.73 6.36 -9.23
C TYR A 58 -5.82 5.42 -8.71
N ARG A 59 -6.42 4.64 -9.60
CA ARG A 59 -7.39 3.62 -9.18
C ARG A 59 -6.79 2.66 -8.15
N ALA A 60 -5.62 2.10 -8.43
CA ALA A 60 -4.98 1.12 -7.56
C ALA A 60 -4.45 1.74 -6.25
N ASN A 61 -3.94 2.98 -6.31
CA ASN A 61 -3.23 3.60 -5.20
C ASN A 61 -4.11 4.50 -4.33
N VAL A 62 -5.27 4.95 -4.83
CA VAL A 62 -6.16 5.89 -4.11
C VAL A 62 -7.58 5.36 -3.99
N GLU A 63 -8.24 4.98 -5.10
CA GLU A 63 -9.66 4.62 -5.06
C GLU A 63 -9.90 3.31 -4.30
N LEU A 64 -9.16 2.26 -4.63
CA LEU A 64 -9.32 0.97 -3.97
C LEU A 64 -9.04 1.02 -2.46
N PRO A 65 -7.94 1.65 -1.98
CA PRO A 65 -7.74 1.86 -0.54
C PRO A 65 -8.85 2.64 0.13
N LEU A 66 -9.38 3.68 -0.53
CA LEU A 66 -10.51 4.46 -0.02
C LEU A 66 -11.78 3.60 0.12
N TRP A 67 -12.07 2.74 -0.84
CA TRP A 67 -13.21 1.82 -0.74
C TRP A 67 -13.06 0.84 0.43
N LEU A 68 -11.84 0.35 0.69
CA LEU A 68 -11.55 -0.47 1.86
C LEU A 68 -11.77 0.31 3.16
N ALA A 69 -11.33 1.56 3.23
CA ALA A 69 -11.53 2.40 4.40
C ALA A 69 -13.03 2.66 4.67
N ARG A 70 -13.80 2.93 3.62
CA ARG A 70 -15.26 3.09 3.73
C ARG A 70 -15.97 1.79 4.17
N ALA A 71 -15.47 0.64 3.74
CA ALA A 71 -16.02 -0.66 4.15
C ALA A 71 -15.68 -1.00 5.61
N ALA A 72 -14.50 -0.61 6.10
CA ALA A 72 -14.05 -0.84 7.46
C ALA A 72 -14.64 0.15 8.48
N ALA A 73 -15.05 1.34 8.04
CA ALA A 73 -15.52 2.42 8.91
C ALA A 73 -16.78 2.03 9.69
N PRO A 74 -16.86 2.28 11.00
CA PRO A 74 -18.09 2.10 11.78
C PRO A 74 -19.08 3.23 11.45
N GLY A 75 -20.30 2.88 11.03
CA GLY A 75 -21.44 3.80 10.99
C GLY A 75 -21.37 4.99 10.04
N GLY A 76 -21.21 4.78 8.74
CA GLY A 76 -21.18 5.88 7.77
C GLY A 76 -22.54 6.46 7.35
N ASP A 77 -22.55 7.74 6.98
CA ASP A 77 -23.74 8.55 6.68
C ASP A 77 -24.45 8.26 5.34
N GLY A 78 -25.57 8.55 5.33
CA GLY A 78 -26.80 8.83 4.65
C GLY A 78 -26.94 8.92 3.12
N THR A 79 -26.76 7.92 2.27
CA THR A 79 -27.33 7.88 0.91
C THR A 79 -27.78 6.48 0.49
N MET A 80 -28.47 6.33 -0.67
CA MET A 80 -29.03 5.04 -1.15
C MET A 80 -28.05 3.86 -1.18
N LEU A 81 -26.76 4.10 -1.09
CA LEU A 81 -25.72 3.11 -0.75
C LEU A 81 -25.84 2.58 0.70
N ARG A 82 -26.70 3.16 1.54
CA ARG A 82 -26.87 2.86 2.98
C ARG A 82 -27.17 1.42 3.29
N LEU A 83 -28.05 0.77 2.52
CA LEU A 83 -28.43 -0.63 2.78
C LEU A 83 -27.28 -1.61 2.49
N ALA A 84 -26.53 -1.37 1.42
CA ALA A 84 -25.36 -2.15 1.11
C ALA A 84 -24.19 -1.83 2.06
N ARG A 85 -24.02 -0.55 2.44
CA ARG A 85 -23.00 -0.11 3.41
C ARG A 85 -23.29 -0.57 4.84
N ALA A 86 -24.51 -0.50 5.30
CA ALA A 86 -24.89 -0.96 6.64
C ALA A 86 -24.62 -2.47 6.84
N ALA A 87 -24.77 -3.26 5.78
CA ALA A 87 -24.40 -4.67 5.78
C ALA A 87 -22.87 -4.90 5.66
N ALA A 88 -22.13 -3.95 5.05
CA ALA A 88 -20.71 -4.07 4.78
C ALA A 88 -19.79 -3.49 5.88
N GLN A 89 -20.31 -2.68 6.79
CA GLN A 89 -19.55 -2.09 7.89
C GLN A 89 -19.25 -3.13 8.97
N CYS A 90 -18.17 -3.86 8.78
CA CYS A 90 -17.80 -4.95 9.69
C CYS A 90 -17.03 -4.47 10.94
N GLY A 91 -16.68 -3.17 11.04
CA GLY A 91 -15.86 -2.65 12.15
C GLY A 91 -14.44 -3.25 12.17
N ALA A 92 -13.96 -3.74 11.04
CA ALA A 92 -12.63 -4.33 10.94
C ALA A 92 -11.53 -3.28 11.16
N ARG A 93 -10.44 -3.67 11.81
CA ARG A 93 -9.25 -2.84 11.87
C ARG A 93 -8.60 -2.80 10.50
N LEU A 94 -8.31 -1.60 10.00
CA LEU A 94 -7.69 -1.42 8.69
C LEU A 94 -6.24 -1.01 8.83
N GLY A 95 -5.35 -1.78 8.21
CA GLY A 95 -3.94 -1.45 8.03
C GLY A 95 -3.60 -1.29 6.54
N GLY A 96 -2.88 -0.24 6.20
CA GLY A 96 -2.45 0.04 4.83
C GLY A 96 -0.99 0.41 4.75
N PHE A 97 -0.39 0.18 3.57
CA PHE A 97 0.98 0.58 3.29
C PHE A 97 0.99 1.86 2.45
N SER A 98 1.50 2.92 3.04
CA SER A 98 1.97 4.11 2.35
C SER A 98 3.44 3.91 1.93
N SER A 99 4.17 4.97 1.66
CA SER A 99 5.53 4.91 1.15
C SER A 99 6.36 6.10 1.64
N ASP A 100 7.66 5.90 1.76
CA ASP A 100 8.64 6.97 1.91
C ASP A 100 8.63 7.97 0.75
N GLN A 101 8.04 7.60 -0.39
CA GLN A 101 7.88 8.50 -1.54
C GLN A 101 6.98 9.71 -1.26
N VAL A 102 6.22 9.71 -0.17
CA VAL A 102 5.50 10.93 0.29
C VAL A 102 6.46 12.04 0.70
N TYR A 103 7.72 11.70 1.06
CA TYR A 103 8.78 12.64 1.35
C TYR A 103 9.65 13.02 0.13
N ALA A 104 9.33 12.50 -1.07
CA ALA A 104 10.10 12.79 -2.27
C ALA A 104 10.09 14.30 -2.58
N GLY A 105 11.28 14.90 -2.70
CA GLY A 105 11.45 16.33 -2.92
C GLY A 105 11.74 17.15 -1.67
N VAL A 106 11.67 16.56 -0.46
CA VAL A 106 12.10 17.22 0.77
C VAL A 106 13.62 17.39 0.75
N GLN A 107 14.08 18.63 0.95
CA GLN A 107 15.51 18.98 0.94
C GLN A 107 16.14 19.02 2.36
N GLN A 108 15.31 18.86 3.40
CA GLN A 108 15.77 18.91 4.78
C GLN A 108 16.59 17.66 5.12
N PRO A 109 17.82 17.79 5.64
CA PRO A 109 18.61 16.66 6.11
C PRO A 109 18.11 16.15 7.47
N GLY A 110 18.36 14.86 7.75
CA GLY A 110 18.06 14.23 9.03
C GLY A 110 16.70 13.50 9.04
N SER A 111 16.20 13.25 10.23
CA SER A 111 14.92 12.56 10.43
C SER A 111 13.75 13.44 10.02
N LEU A 112 12.85 12.90 9.24
CA LEU A 112 11.65 13.59 8.76
C LEU A 112 10.46 13.15 9.63
N PRO A 113 9.80 14.09 10.35
CA PRO A 113 8.66 13.75 11.19
C PRO A 113 7.43 13.43 10.33
N GLU A 114 6.56 12.56 10.86
CA GLU A 114 5.32 12.16 10.18
C GLU A 114 4.32 13.32 10.01
N THR A 115 4.43 14.34 10.86
CA THR A 115 3.52 15.49 10.90
C THR A 115 3.93 16.66 10.02
N MET A 116 5.06 16.55 9.29
CA MET A 116 5.50 17.64 8.43
C MET A 116 4.58 17.82 7.23
N GLU A 117 4.44 19.05 6.74
CA GLU A 117 3.76 19.35 5.50
C GLU A 117 4.55 18.77 4.31
N LEU A 118 3.86 18.03 3.45
CA LEU A 118 4.45 17.28 2.36
C LEU A 118 3.93 17.74 1.00
N SER A 119 4.85 17.84 0.03
CA SER A 119 4.54 18.09 -1.37
C SER A 119 5.38 17.17 -2.26
N PRO A 120 4.95 15.90 -2.43
CA PRO A 120 5.74 14.90 -3.13
C PRO A 120 6.03 15.28 -4.60
N ALA A 121 7.29 15.14 -5.01
CA ALA A 121 7.75 15.53 -6.35
C ALA A 121 7.21 14.61 -7.46
N ASN A 122 6.90 13.34 -7.17
CA ASN A 122 6.46 12.36 -8.16
C ASN A 122 4.98 11.98 -7.99
N VAL A 123 4.38 11.43 -9.06
CA VAL A 123 2.97 11.03 -9.10
C VAL A 123 2.67 9.98 -8.02
N TYR A 124 3.52 8.98 -7.87
CA TYR A 124 3.32 7.92 -6.88
C TYR A 124 3.25 8.47 -5.45
N GLY A 125 4.18 9.34 -5.07
CA GLY A 125 4.17 9.99 -3.76
C GLY A 125 2.92 10.84 -3.53
N ARG A 126 2.49 11.63 -4.53
CA ARG A 126 1.25 12.40 -4.45
C ARG A 126 0.02 11.51 -4.25
N GLN A 127 -0.09 10.42 -5.02
CA GLN A 127 -1.18 9.46 -4.87
C GLN A 127 -1.17 8.78 -3.48
N LYS A 128 0.02 8.43 -2.97
CA LYS A 128 0.12 7.82 -1.62
C LYS A 128 -0.25 8.81 -0.53
N LEU A 129 0.15 10.07 -0.64
CA LEU A 129 -0.25 11.12 0.31
C LEU A 129 -1.76 11.37 0.28
N GLU A 130 -2.36 11.45 -0.92
CA GLU A 130 -3.81 11.59 -1.08
C GLU A 130 -4.56 10.37 -0.53
N MET A 131 -4.04 9.15 -0.75
CA MET A 131 -4.56 7.92 -0.16
C MET A 131 -4.60 8.01 1.37
N GLU A 132 -3.49 8.45 2.01
CA GLU A 132 -3.42 8.61 3.46
C GLU A 132 -4.54 9.52 3.98
N GLN A 133 -4.67 10.70 3.39
CA GLN A 133 -5.69 11.68 3.77
C GLN A 133 -7.11 11.12 3.64
N ARG A 134 -7.43 10.56 2.46
CA ARG A 134 -8.77 10.03 2.20
C ARG A 134 -9.13 8.80 3.04
N MET A 135 -8.16 7.92 3.32
CA MET A 135 -8.40 6.76 4.18
C MET A 135 -8.65 7.18 5.61
N LEU A 136 -7.87 8.11 6.16
CA LEU A 136 -8.05 8.63 7.52
C LEU A 136 -9.34 9.42 7.68
N ASP A 137 -9.75 10.19 6.65
CA ASP A 137 -11.04 10.89 6.65
C ASP A 137 -12.22 9.90 6.65
N ALA A 138 -12.09 8.78 5.95
CA ALA A 138 -13.14 7.76 5.85
C ALA A 138 -13.16 6.81 7.06
N CYS A 139 -12.01 6.48 7.63
CA CYS A 139 -11.83 5.58 8.76
C CYS A 139 -10.66 6.07 9.63
N PRO A 140 -10.90 6.94 10.63
CA PRO A 140 -9.85 7.56 11.44
C PRO A 140 -8.94 6.59 12.19
N ASP A 141 -9.43 5.39 12.51
CA ASP A 141 -8.66 4.35 13.21
C ASP A 141 -7.75 3.53 12.28
N THR A 142 -7.61 3.93 11.01
CA THR A 142 -6.73 3.26 10.05
C THR A 142 -5.27 3.45 10.44
N VAL A 143 -4.51 2.37 10.44
CA VAL A 143 -3.06 2.40 10.62
C VAL A 143 -2.37 2.42 9.26
N LEU A 144 -1.62 3.48 8.96
CA LEU A 144 -0.88 3.65 7.72
C LEU A 144 0.62 3.62 7.97
N LEU A 145 1.32 2.73 7.28
CA LEU A 145 2.76 2.54 7.40
C LEU A 145 3.47 3.17 6.21
N ARG A 146 4.25 4.23 6.42
CA ARG A 146 5.14 4.82 5.41
C ARG A 146 6.38 3.96 5.26
N ALA A 147 6.22 2.85 4.54
CA ALA A 147 7.30 1.89 4.35
C ALA A 147 8.42 2.45 3.48
N THR A 148 9.65 2.18 3.88
CA THR A 148 10.86 2.39 3.07
C THR A 148 11.05 1.22 2.11
N TRP A 149 12.18 1.12 1.43
CA TRP A 149 12.49 -0.04 0.62
C TRP A 149 12.60 -1.30 1.47
N MET A 150 11.59 -2.16 1.36
CA MET A 150 11.57 -3.44 2.03
C MET A 150 12.32 -4.49 1.20
N TYR A 151 13.13 -5.28 1.85
CA TYR A 151 13.85 -6.37 1.20
C TYR A 151 13.83 -7.65 2.05
N ASP A 152 13.93 -8.77 1.38
CA ASP A 152 14.20 -10.08 1.98
C ASP A 152 15.23 -10.83 1.14
N LEU A 153 15.84 -11.84 1.71
CA LEU A 153 16.73 -12.75 1.02
C LEU A 153 15.93 -13.90 0.39
N PRO A 154 16.41 -14.51 -0.72
CA PRO A 154 15.76 -15.64 -1.33
C PRO A 154 15.54 -16.78 -0.34
N SER A 155 14.33 -17.31 -0.31
CA SER A 155 13.94 -18.47 0.48
C SER A 155 13.30 -19.50 -0.43
N TYR A 156 13.49 -20.79 -0.12
CA TYR A 156 12.93 -21.88 -0.90
C TYR A 156 11.39 -21.77 -1.00
N GLY A 157 10.87 -21.82 -2.21
CA GLY A 157 9.44 -21.80 -2.49
C GLY A 157 8.76 -20.43 -2.35
N LEU A 158 9.52 -19.35 -2.12
CA LEU A 158 8.99 -17.98 -2.10
C LEU A 158 9.49 -17.17 -3.29
N PRO A 159 8.60 -16.69 -4.17
CA PRO A 159 8.99 -15.77 -5.22
C PRO A 159 9.38 -14.42 -4.61
N ILE A 160 10.60 -13.99 -4.86
CA ILE A 160 11.10 -12.68 -4.43
C ILE A 160 11.24 -11.78 -5.65
N ARG A 161 10.69 -10.57 -5.58
CA ARG A 161 10.99 -9.51 -6.55
C ARG A 161 12.45 -9.09 -6.40
N GLY A 162 13.07 -8.65 -7.49
CA GLY A 162 14.39 -8.04 -7.44
C GLY A 162 14.41 -6.89 -6.42
N ASN A 163 15.45 -6.86 -5.60
CA ASN A 163 15.68 -5.79 -4.63
C ASN A 163 17.14 -5.36 -4.67
N LEU A 164 17.46 -4.20 -4.10
CA LEU A 164 18.82 -3.64 -4.17
C LEU A 164 19.90 -4.61 -3.64
N PRO A 165 19.80 -5.22 -2.44
CA PRO A 165 20.79 -6.19 -1.97
C PRO A 165 20.99 -7.37 -2.93
N LEU A 166 19.91 -7.92 -3.46
CA LEU A 166 19.99 -9.04 -4.40
C LEU A 166 20.64 -8.63 -5.73
N ASN A 167 20.34 -7.43 -6.23
CA ASN A 167 20.97 -6.90 -7.44
C ASN A 167 22.47 -6.64 -7.23
N LEU A 168 22.87 -6.16 -6.06
CA LEU A 168 24.30 -6.00 -5.70
C LEU A 168 25.03 -7.36 -5.69
N ILE A 169 24.43 -8.37 -5.05
CA ILE A 169 25.00 -9.72 -5.00
C ILE A 169 25.17 -10.27 -6.43
N LYS A 170 24.12 -10.18 -7.26
CA LYS A 170 24.16 -10.64 -8.65
C LYS A 170 25.23 -9.93 -9.45
N ALA A 171 25.30 -8.61 -9.38
CA ALA A 171 26.31 -7.84 -10.12
C ALA A 171 27.74 -8.19 -9.67
N THR A 172 27.95 -8.41 -8.36
CA THR A 172 29.25 -8.87 -7.84
C THR A 172 29.62 -10.24 -8.39
N VAL A 173 28.68 -11.18 -8.40
CA VAL A 173 28.92 -12.55 -8.90
C VAL A 173 29.23 -12.56 -10.40
N TYR A 174 28.53 -11.74 -11.19
CA TYR A 174 28.68 -11.68 -12.65
C TYR A 174 29.72 -10.63 -13.13
N GLY A 175 30.37 -9.91 -12.21
CA GLY A 175 31.36 -8.88 -12.58
C GLY A 175 30.73 -7.64 -13.27
N GLU A 176 29.44 -7.40 -13.07
CA GLU A 176 28.73 -6.27 -13.67
C GLU A 176 29.02 -4.97 -12.94
N LYS A 177 29.08 -3.86 -13.70
CA LYS A 177 29.23 -2.52 -13.13
C LYS A 177 27.86 -1.90 -12.86
N LEU A 178 27.56 -1.65 -11.59
CA LEU A 178 26.37 -0.90 -11.19
C LEU A 178 26.67 0.59 -11.12
N ARG A 179 25.67 1.40 -11.48
CA ARG A 179 25.70 2.85 -11.33
C ARG A 179 24.58 3.27 -10.38
N PHE A 180 24.91 4.10 -9.40
CA PHE A 180 23.98 4.66 -8.43
C PHE A 180 24.02 6.18 -8.46
N SER A 181 22.88 6.79 -8.10
CA SER A 181 22.85 8.21 -7.76
C SER A 181 23.64 8.43 -6.48
N ASN A 182 24.42 9.50 -6.43
CA ASN A 182 25.11 9.95 -5.23
C ASN A 182 24.30 10.98 -4.42
N CYS A 183 23.08 11.28 -4.90
CA CYS A 183 22.16 12.26 -4.29
C CYS A 183 20.82 11.62 -3.87
N ASP A 184 20.73 10.29 -3.88
CA ASP A 184 19.51 9.56 -3.52
C ASP A 184 19.71 8.86 -2.16
N TYR A 185 19.08 9.38 -1.13
CA TYR A 185 19.16 8.88 0.25
C TYR A 185 17.85 8.19 0.59
N ARG A 186 17.91 6.87 0.81
CA ARG A 186 16.73 6.05 1.12
C ARG A 186 16.97 5.14 2.31
N GLY A 187 15.96 5.00 3.14
CA GLY A 187 15.91 3.95 4.13
C GLY A 187 15.69 2.58 3.47
N ILE A 188 16.21 1.54 4.08
CA ILE A 188 15.95 0.15 3.71
C ILE A 188 15.51 -0.62 4.95
N THR A 189 14.51 -1.50 4.80
CA THR A 189 13.96 -2.30 5.89
C THR A 189 14.03 -3.79 5.55
N TYR A 190 14.63 -4.58 6.43
CA TYR A 190 14.62 -6.03 6.33
C TYR A 190 13.30 -6.58 6.86
N VAL A 191 12.67 -7.50 6.12
CA VAL A 191 11.28 -7.94 6.35
C VAL A 191 11.26 -9.37 6.93
N ARG A 192 11.90 -9.59 8.06
CA ARG A 192 11.74 -10.82 8.84
C ARG A 192 11.50 -10.54 10.29
#